data_1428979cd44b685bbfccc6657e597564
#
_entry.id   1428979cd44b685bbfccc6657e597564
#
_cell.length_a   1.000
_cell.length_b   1.000
_cell.length_c   1.000
_cell.angle_alpha   90.00
_cell.angle_beta   90.00
_cell.angle_gamma   90.00
#
_symmetry.space_group_name_H-M   'P 1'
#
loop_
_entity.id
_entity.type
_entity.pdbx_description
1 polymer ?
#
loop_
_entity_poly.entity_id
_entity_poly.type
_entity_poly.pdbx_seq_one_letter_code
_entity_poly.pdbx_strand_id
1 'polypeptide(L)'
;MLAVDTNVLVYLLLEGDRTADAQALYEKDADWRSEGFLLVEFSNVLATYRRRGVLAGDTAAELLDTAERVASGLVNLPHGRALALAAQYGVSAYDARFLGAAQALGTRLVTEDAKLRAAAPALTRSIA
;
A
#
# COMPACT_ATOMS: atom_id res chain seq x y z
N MET A 1 -11.87 -8.67 -1.99
CA MET A 1 -11.12 -7.48 -2.48
C MET A 1 -10.72 -6.59 -1.32
N LEU A 2 -9.43 -6.25 -1.25
CA LEU A 2 -8.88 -5.35 -0.25
C LEU A 2 -8.11 -4.24 -0.94
N ALA A 3 -8.15 -3.02 -0.40
CA ALA A 3 -7.22 -1.97 -0.78
C ALA A 3 -6.13 -1.91 0.30
N VAL A 4 -4.87 -1.86 -0.11
CA VAL A 4 -3.72 -1.88 0.81
C VAL A 4 -2.83 -0.67 0.57
N ASP A 5 -2.19 -0.17 1.63
CA ASP A 5 -1.14 0.82 1.47
C ASP A 5 0.21 0.14 1.22
N THR A 6 1.23 0.95 0.94
CA THR A 6 2.54 0.44 0.57
C THR A 6 3.18 -0.42 1.67
N ASN A 7 3.01 -0.04 2.94
CA ASN A 7 3.63 -0.77 4.04
C ASN A 7 3.08 -2.19 4.18
N VAL A 8 1.79 -2.40 3.90
CA VAL A 8 1.19 -3.73 3.96
C VAL A 8 1.83 -4.65 2.90
N LEU A 9 2.08 -4.13 1.70
CA LEU A 9 2.79 -4.87 0.66
C LEU A 9 4.24 -5.15 1.07
N VAL A 10 4.91 -4.18 1.68
CA VAL A 10 6.28 -4.36 2.20
C VAL A 10 6.30 -5.48 3.24
N TYR A 11 5.36 -5.51 4.17
CA TYR A 11 5.28 -6.57 5.19
C TYR A 11 5.11 -7.94 4.56
N LEU A 12 4.33 -8.05 3.49
CA LEU A 12 4.12 -9.33 2.82
C LEU A 12 5.38 -9.84 2.11
N LEU A 13 6.09 -8.96 1.42
CA LEU A 13 7.15 -9.34 0.49
C LEU A 13 8.57 -9.23 1.05
N LEU A 14 8.77 -8.43 2.10
CA LEU A 14 10.06 -8.27 2.76
C LEU A 14 9.97 -8.82 4.17
N GLU A 15 10.75 -9.87 4.47
CA GLU A 15 10.73 -10.58 5.75
C GLU A 15 10.95 -9.61 6.93
N GLY A 16 10.07 -9.69 7.94
CA GLY A 16 10.11 -8.84 9.12
C GLY A 16 9.02 -9.20 10.12
N ASP A 17 8.87 -8.37 11.15
CA ASP A 17 7.97 -8.62 12.27
C ASP A 17 6.49 -8.70 11.89
N ARG A 18 6.10 -8.03 10.81
CA ARG A 18 4.70 -7.96 10.38
C ARG A 18 4.37 -8.90 9.22
N THR A 19 5.35 -9.68 8.76
CA THR A 19 5.15 -10.58 7.60
C THR A 19 4.07 -11.62 7.87
N ALA A 20 4.05 -12.21 9.06
CA ALA A 20 3.04 -13.21 9.40
C ALA A 20 1.62 -12.64 9.36
N ASP A 21 1.43 -11.40 9.84
CA ASP A 21 0.13 -10.72 9.79
C ASP A 21 -0.31 -10.45 8.36
N ALA A 22 0.61 -9.99 7.51
CA ALA A 22 0.33 -9.74 6.10
C ALA A 22 0.02 -11.03 5.34
N GLN A 23 0.75 -12.10 5.63
CA GLN A 23 0.47 -13.43 5.05
C GLN A 23 -0.91 -13.94 5.44
N ALA A 24 -1.31 -13.80 6.70
CA ALA A 24 -2.62 -14.19 7.16
C ALA A 24 -3.73 -13.41 6.45
N LEU A 25 -3.52 -12.12 6.24
CA LEU A 25 -4.45 -11.27 5.48
C LEU A 25 -4.56 -11.75 4.02
N TYR A 26 -3.42 -12.04 3.38
CA TYR A 26 -3.38 -12.52 1.99
C TYR A 26 -4.06 -13.88 1.83
N GLU A 27 -3.91 -14.76 2.81
CA GLU A 27 -4.59 -16.07 2.81
C GLU A 27 -6.10 -15.95 2.88
N LYS A 28 -6.61 -14.96 3.60
CA LYS A 28 -8.05 -14.70 3.70
C LYS A 28 -8.62 -14.08 2.44
N ASP A 29 -7.88 -13.18 1.82
CA ASP A 29 -8.30 -12.47 0.62
C ASP A 29 -7.06 -12.04 -0.18
N ALA A 30 -6.81 -12.73 -1.28
CA ALA A 30 -5.64 -12.50 -2.12
C ALA A 30 -5.89 -11.45 -3.22
N ASP A 31 -7.09 -10.90 -3.31
CA ASP A 31 -7.42 -9.85 -4.28
C ASP A 31 -7.02 -8.48 -3.72
N TRP A 32 -5.72 -8.19 -3.74
CA TRP A 32 -5.18 -6.94 -3.24
C TRP A 32 -5.14 -5.89 -4.36
N ARG A 33 -5.70 -4.74 -4.07
CA ARG A 33 -5.75 -3.58 -4.96
C ARG A 33 -5.21 -2.36 -4.24
N SER A 34 -4.93 -1.31 -4.98
CA SER A 34 -4.42 -0.05 -4.43
C SER A 34 -4.48 1.06 -5.48
N GLU A 35 -3.86 2.18 -5.16
CA GLU A 35 -3.57 3.26 -6.10
C GLU A 35 -2.22 2.99 -6.78
N GLY A 36 -2.06 3.46 -8.02
CA GLY A 36 -0.82 3.26 -8.79
C GLY A 36 0.45 3.74 -8.12
N PHE A 37 0.34 4.68 -7.19
CA PHE A 37 1.48 5.18 -6.41
C PHE A 37 2.11 4.10 -5.51
N LEU A 38 1.37 3.04 -5.19
CA LEU A 38 1.89 1.89 -4.43
C LEU A 38 3.20 1.36 -5.00
N LEU A 39 3.23 1.13 -6.31
CA LEU A 39 4.43 0.57 -6.95
C LEU A 39 5.56 1.59 -7.08
N VAL A 40 5.24 2.87 -7.15
CA VAL A 40 6.25 3.93 -7.10
C VAL A 40 6.95 3.92 -5.75
N GLU A 41 6.20 3.89 -4.66
CA GLU A 41 6.76 3.83 -3.31
C GLU A 41 7.49 2.51 -3.04
N PHE A 42 6.90 1.39 -3.46
CA PHE A 42 7.52 0.08 -3.29
C PHE A 42 8.85 -0.01 -4.05
N SER A 43 8.90 0.50 -5.27
CA SER A 43 10.15 0.59 -6.04
C SER A 43 11.22 1.38 -5.29
N ASN A 44 10.83 2.47 -4.62
CA ASN A 44 11.76 3.27 -3.82
C ASN A 44 12.27 2.51 -2.60
N VAL A 45 11.43 1.74 -1.94
CA VAL A 45 11.86 0.86 -0.83
C VAL A 45 12.91 -0.14 -1.32
N LEU A 46 12.66 -0.79 -2.45
CA LEU A 46 13.61 -1.75 -3.04
C LEU A 46 14.94 -1.06 -3.43
N ALA A 47 14.86 0.11 -4.06
CA ALA A 47 16.03 0.88 -4.44
C ALA A 47 16.87 1.27 -3.21
N THR A 48 16.22 1.66 -2.13
CA THR A 48 16.88 2.01 -0.87
C THR A 48 17.61 0.82 -0.27
N TYR A 49 16.96 -0.34 -0.20
CA TYR A 49 17.56 -1.55 0.36
C TYR A 49 18.71 -2.06 -0.51
N ARG A 50 18.61 -1.93 -1.83
CA ARG A 50 19.70 -2.28 -2.73
C ARG A 50 20.90 -1.37 -2.52
N ARG A 51 20.70 -0.06 -2.40
CA ARG A 51 21.79 0.90 -2.13
C ARG A 51 22.50 0.62 -0.81
N ARG A 52 21.76 0.14 0.19
CA ARG A 52 22.30 -0.22 1.52
C ARG A 52 22.92 -1.61 1.56
N GLY A 53 22.91 -2.34 0.45
CA GLY A 53 23.46 -3.69 0.39
C GLY A 53 22.61 -4.76 1.08
N VAL A 54 21.37 -4.45 1.42
CA VAL A 54 20.43 -5.40 2.05
C VAL A 54 19.84 -6.36 1.04
N LEU A 55 19.63 -5.89 -0.21
CA LEU A 55 19.10 -6.70 -1.30
C LEU A 55 20.07 -6.70 -2.48
N ALA A 56 20.25 -7.88 -3.10
CA ALA A 56 20.91 -7.99 -4.41
C ALA A 56 20.00 -7.38 -5.50
N GLY A 57 20.60 -6.90 -6.60
CA GLY A 57 19.86 -6.24 -7.67
C GLY A 57 18.83 -7.14 -8.36
N ASP A 58 19.16 -8.41 -8.57
CA ASP A 58 18.25 -9.39 -9.16
C ASP A 58 17.10 -9.74 -8.20
N THR A 59 17.38 -9.83 -6.91
CA THR A 59 16.34 -10.03 -5.89
C THR A 59 15.35 -8.86 -5.84
N ALA A 60 15.86 -7.63 -5.92
CA ALA A 60 15.00 -6.44 -5.97
C ALA A 60 14.07 -6.47 -7.19
N ALA A 61 14.59 -6.83 -8.37
CA ALA A 61 13.80 -6.95 -9.58
C ALA A 61 12.72 -8.03 -9.47
N GLU A 62 13.05 -9.18 -8.91
CA GLU A 62 12.10 -10.28 -8.69
C GLU A 62 10.99 -9.88 -7.71
N LEU A 63 11.33 -9.15 -6.65
CA LEU A 63 10.35 -8.65 -5.69
C LEU A 63 9.38 -7.65 -6.34
N LEU A 64 9.87 -6.79 -7.23
CA LEU A 64 9.02 -5.88 -7.97
C LEU A 64 8.04 -6.63 -8.88
N ASP A 65 8.52 -7.65 -9.60
CA ASP A 65 7.66 -8.49 -10.43
C ASP A 65 6.58 -9.18 -9.59
N THR A 66 6.94 -9.67 -8.42
CA THR A 66 5.99 -10.28 -7.49
C THR A 66 4.96 -9.25 -7.00
N ALA A 67 5.40 -8.04 -6.66
CA ALA A 67 4.53 -6.96 -6.24
C ALA A 67 3.48 -6.61 -7.30
N GLU A 68 3.88 -6.57 -8.56
CA GLU A 68 2.98 -6.31 -9.68
C GLU A 68 1.91 -7.39 -9.85
N ARG A 69 2.24 -8.63 -9.52
CA ARG A 69 1.28 -9.75 -9.55
C ARG A 69 0.36 -9.76 -8.32
N VAL A 70 0.90 -9.46 -7.15
CA VAL A 70 0.13 -9.45 -5.89
C VAL A 70 -0.87 -8.30 -5.88
N ALA A 71 -0.42 -7.10 -6.24
CA ALA A 71 -1.25 -5.90 -6.28
C ALA A 71 -1.64 -5.58 -7.73
N SER A 72 -2.52 -6.37 -8.29
CA SER A 72 -3.11 -6.12 -9.61
C SER A 72 -4.33 -5.20 -9.47
N GLY A 73 -4.80 -4.59 -10.53
CA GLY A 73 -6.00 -3.74 -10.50
C GLY A 73 -5.77 -2.43 -9.74
N LEU A 74 -4.71 -1.70 -10.09
CA LEU A 74 -4.39 -0.42 -9.50
C LEU A 74 -5.30 0.68 -10.03
N VAL A 75 -5.80 1.53 -9.13
CA VAL A 75 -6.57 2.73 -9.46
C VAL A 75 -5.61 3.88 -9.70
N ASN A 76 -5.87 4.67 -10.72
CA ASN A 76 -5.13 5.90 -10.97
C ASN A 76 -6.01 7.09 -10.55
N LEU A 77 -5.85 7.53 -9.31
CA LEU A 77 -6.69 8.58 -8.75
C LEU A 77 -6.37 9.93 -9.39
N PRO A 78 -7.38 10.69 -9.85
CA PRO A 78 -7.14 12.03 -10.36
C PRO A 78 -6.48 12.95 -9.32
N HIS A 79 -5.55 13.79 -9.77
CA HIS A 79 -4.80 14.69 -8.88
C HIS A 79 -5.70 15.61 -8.07
N GLY A 80 -6.73 16.17 -8.70
CA GLY A 80 -7.69 17.05 -8.02
C GLY A 80 -8.45 16.33 -6.91
N ARG A 81 -8.79 15.07 -7.12
CA ARG A 81 -9.47 14.25 -6.11
C ARG A 81 -8.54 14.00 -4.91
N ALA A 82 -7.28 13.68 -5.17
CA ALA A 82 -6.28 13.49 -4.12
C ALA A 82 -6.10 14.78 -3.30
N LEU A 83 -6.01 15.91 -3.98
CA LEU A 83 -5.88 17.21 -3.31
C LEU A 83 -7.10 17.52 -2.42
N ALA A 84 -8.31 17.26 -2.91
CA ALA A 84 -9.54 17.49 -2.16
C ALA A 84 -9.62 16.60 -0.91
N LEU A 85 -9.27 15.31 -1.04
CA LEU A 85 -9.26 14.38 0.08
C LEU A 85 -8.18 14.74 1.12
N ALA A 86 -7.01 15.20 0.66
CA ALA A 86 -5.96 15.67 1.55
C ALA A 86 -6.46 16.82 2.44
N ALA A 87 -7.17 17.77 1.87
CA ALA A 87 -7.77 18.89 2.62
C ALA A 87 -8.88 18.39 3.56
N GLN A 88 -9.74 17.50 3.08
CA GLN A 88 -10.87 16.99 3.86
C GLN A 88 -10.43 16.23 5.12
N TYR A 89 -9.39 15.40 4.99
CA TYR A 89 -8.93 14.51 6.08
C TYR A 89 -7.68 15.04 6.80
N GLY A 90 -7.10 16.14 6.34
CA GLY A 90 -5.89 16.71 6.96
C GLY A 90 -4.67 15.80 6.82
N VAL A 91 -4.53 15.14 5.68
CA VAL A 91 -3.42 14.23 5.37
C VAL A 91 -2.66 14.70 4.15
N SER A 92 -1.51 14.07 3.87
CA SER A 92 -0.75 14.37 2.65
C SER A 92 -1.54 13.97 1.39
N ALA A 93 -1.21 14.58 0.25
CA ALA A 93 -1.79 14.16 -1.03
C ALA A 93 -1.32 12.74 -1.42
N TYR A 94 -0.20 12.27 -0.89
CA TYR A 94 0.26 10.89 -1.07
C TYR A 94 -0.68 9.91 -0.36
N ASP A 95 -0.95 10.13 0.94
CA ASP A 95 -1.88 9.30 1.71
C ASP A 95 -3.30 9.38 1.18
N ALA A 96 -3.71 10.57 0.72
CA ALA A 96 -5.02 10.78 0.13
C ALA A 96 -5.27 9.93 -1.12
N ARG A 97 -4.21 9.60 -1.88
CA ARG A 97 -4.34 8.71 -3.04
C ARG A 97 -4.83 7.33 -2.65
N PHE A 98 -4.28 6.79 -1.58
CA PHE A 98 -4.69 5.47 -1.08
C PHE A 98 -6.10 5.48 -0.52
N LEU A 99 -6.46 6.53 0.22
CA LEU A 99 -7.82 6.70 0.71
C LEU A 99 -8.83 6.79 -0.44
N GLY A 100 -8.50 7.58 -1.46
CA GLY A 100 -9.34 7.77 -2.63
C GLY A 100 -9.49 6.50 -3.46
N ALA A 101 -8.43 5.71 -3.58
CA ALA A 101 -8.50 4.43 -4.27
C ALA A 101 -9.42 3.44 -3.53
N ALA A 102 -9.30 3.35 -2.22
CA ALA A 102 -10.17 2.51 -1.41
C ALA A 102 -11.64 2.94 -1.55
N GLN A 103 -11.89 4.23 -1.53
CA GLN A 103 -13.23 4.80 -1.71
C GLN A 103 -13.79 4.48 -3.09
N ALA A 104 -12.99 4.63 -4.15
CA ALA A 104 -13.38 4.31 -5.52
C ALA A 104 -13.67 2.83 -5.71
N LEU A 105 -12.97 1.97 -4.98
CA LEU A 105 -13.15 0.51 -5.02
C LEU A 105 -14.29 0.04 -4.09
N GLY A 106 -14.87 0.94 -3.30
CA GLY A 106 -15.96 0.59 -2.38
C GLY A 106 -15.52 -0.25 -1.19
N THR A 107 -14.27 -0.12 -0.75
CA THR A 107 -13.71 -0.86 0.37
C THR A 107 -12.93 0.06 1.31
N ARG A 108 -12.37 -0.50 2.36
CA ARG A 108 -11.50 0.23 3.28
C ARG A 108 -10.04 0.00 2.94
N LEU A 109 -9.22 1.01 3.20
CA LEU A 109 -7.78 0.90 3.09
C LEU A 109 -7.21 0.16 4.30
N VAL A 110 -6.53 -0.95 4.07
CA VAL A 110 -5.78 -1.66 5.11
C VAL A 110 -4.46 -0.92 5.32
N THR A 111 -4.25 -0.38 6.50
CA THR A 111 -3.04 0.37 6.84
C THR A 111 -2.71 0.22 8.32
N GLU A 112 -1.42 0.20 8.63
CA GLU A 112 -0.91 0.23 10.00
C GLU A 112 -0.51 1.64 10.44
N ASP A 113 -0.65 2.64 9.58
CA ASP A 113 -0.40 4.03 9.93
C ASP A 113 -1.48 4.53 10.89
N ALA A 114 -1.13 4.65 12.17
CA ALA A 114 -2.07 5.07 13.21
C ALA A 114 -2.63 6.47 12.98
N LYS A 115 -1.82 7.38 12.44
CA LYS A 115 -2.27 8.75 12.14
C LYS A 115 -3.31 8.75 11.02
N LEU A 116 -3.07 7.94 9.99
CA LEU A 116 -4.00 7.83 8.87
C LEU A 116 -5.32 7.20 9.32
N ARG A 117 -5.27 6.14 10.13
CA ARG A 117 -6.48 5.54 10.71
C ARG A 117 -7.26 6.51 11.59
N ALA A 118 -6.56 7.33 12.38
CA ALA A 118 -7.18 8.34 13.23
C ALA A 118 -7.84 9.44 12.39
N ALA A 119 -7.21 9.83 11.28
CA ALA A 119 -7.72 10.88 10.40
C ALA A 119 -8.94 10.43 9.58
N ALA A 120 -9.00 9.17 9.17
CA ALA A 120 -10.04 8.63 8.31
C ALA A 120 -10.52 7.25 8.79
N PRO A 121 -11.13 7.16 9.99
CA PRO A 121 -11.50 5.87 10.56
C PRO A 121 -12.55 5.11 9.74
N ALA A 122 -13.43 5.83 9.05
CA ALA A 122 -14.45 5.20 8.21
C ALA A 122 -13.89 4.61 6.91
N LEU A 123 -12.73 5.08 6.46
CA LEU A 123 -12.10 4.65 5.21
C LEU A 123 -10.94 3.68 5.41
N THR A 124 -10.57 3.39 6.65
CA THR A 124 -9.38 2.59 6.96
C THR A 124 -9.70 1.44 7.92
N ARG A 125 -8.82 0.47 7.95
CA ARG A 125 -8.81 -0.59 8.96
C ARG A 125 -7.38 -1.06 9.20
N SER A 126 -7.14 -1.66 10.37
CA SER A 126 -5.86 -2.30 10.65
C SER A 126 -5.71 -3.63 9.90
N ILE A 127 -4.49 -4.16 9.86
CA ILE A 127 -4.17 -5.44 9.24
C ILE A 127 -4.80 -6.62 10.00
N ALA A 128 -5.04 -6.45 11.26
CA ALA A 128 -5.63 -7.50 12.12
C ALA A 128 -7.16 -7.52 12.04
#